data_4d5d953a85cf571e503326f53e5ec028
#
_entry.id   4d5d953a85cf571e503326f53e5ec028
#
_cell.length_a   1.000
_cell.length_b   1.000
_cell.length_c   1.000
_cell.angle_alpha   90.00
_cell.angle_beta   90.00
_cell.angle_gamma   90.00
#
_symmetry.space_group_name_H-M   'P 1'
#
loop_
_entity.id
_entity.type
_entity.pdbx_description
1 polymer ?
#
loop_
_entity_poly.entity_id
_entity_poly.type
_entity_poly.pdbx_seq_one_letter_code
_entity_poly.pdbx_strand_id
1 'polypeptide(L)'
;MIKKLGGFKMEILRIEHLSKVYGSGDTAVKALNDVSFSVEKGEFVAIIGPSGSGKSTLLHMLGGVDRPTSGKVLVDNTDIYNLDETQLAIFRRRQIGLIYQFYNLIPVLNVEENITLPLLLDGHKVDKKQFDEIIKILNLEKRLNHLPNQLSGGQQQRVSIGRALINNPAIMLADEPTGNLDSKNSSEIVDLLKMFNKTFNQTLIIITHDERIALQADRIIAIEDGEIKKDEVVRS
;
A
#
# COMPACT_ATOMS: atom_id res chain seq x y z
N MET A 1 -22.42 29.22 -18.20
CA MET A 1 -22.84 28.30 -17.12
C MET A 1 -22.46 26.88 -17.56
N ILE A 2 -21.22 26.45 -17.37
CA ILE A 2 -20.71 25.15 -17.81
C ILE A 2 -20.92 24.21 -16.63
N LYS A 3 -21.90 23.31 -16.71
CA LYS A 3 -22.06 22.19 -15.77
C LYS A 3 -20.78 21.33 -15.86
N LYS A 4 -19.97 21.31 -14.79
CA LYS A 4 -18.98 20.24 -14.58
C LYS A 4 -19.75 18.92 -14.64
N LEU A 5 -19.59 18.16 -15.73
CA LEU A 5 -19.94 16.76 -15.78
C LEU A 5 -19.09 16.07 -14.71
N GLY A 6 -19.72 15.63 -13.64
CA GLY A 6 -19.07 14.78 -12.62
C GLY A 6 -18.54 13.55 -13.34
N GLY A 7 -17.21 13.43 -13.45
CA GLY A 7 -16.58 12.23 -13.98
C GLY A 7 -17.03 11.05 -13.10
N PHE A 8 -17.43 9.95 -13.75
CA PHE A 8 -17.69 8.69 -13.07
C PHE A 8 -16.39 8.31 -12.33
N LYS A 9 -16.38 8.42 -11.02
CA LYS A 9 -15.28 7.95 -10.21
C LYS A 9 -15.30 6.42 -10.27
N MET A 10 -14.19 5.82 -10.67
CA MET A 10 -14.08 4.38 -10.87
C MET A 10 -13.60 3.74 -9.57
N GLU A 11 -14.41 2.87 -8.99
CA GLU A 11 -14.03 2.06 -7.84
C GLU A 11 -12.89 1.10 -8.23
N ILE A 12 -11.79 1.14 -7.49
CA ILE A 12 -10.63 0.26 -7.71
C ILE A 12 -10.51 -0.82 -6.65
N LEU A 13 -11.03 -0.56 -5.45
CA LEU A 13 -11.02 -1.48 -4.34
C LEU A 13 -12.40 -1.49 -3.68
N ARG A 14 -12.94 -2.67 -3.41
CA ARG A 14 -14.17 -2.85 -2.62
C ARG A 14 -14.00 -3.99 -1.63
N ILE A 15 -14.38 -3.72 -0.41
CA ILE A 15 -14.39 -4.65 0.70
C ILE A 15 -15.83 -4.88 1.12
N GLU A 16 -16.25 -6.15 1.22
CA GLU A 16 -17.60 -6.55 1.57
C GLU A 16 -17.59 -7.50 2.78
N HIS A 17 -18.13 -7.05 3.91
CA HIS A 17 -18.32 -7.84 5.12
C HIS A 17 -17.08 -8.60 5.59
N LEU A 18 -15.91 -7.96 5.51
CA LEU A 18 -14.62 -8.57 5.78
C LEU A 18 -14.44 -8.82 7.28
N SER A 19 -14.21 -10.06 7.65
CA SER A 19 -13.92 -10.45 9.03
C SER A 19 -12.70 -11.35 9.11
N LYS A 20 -11.91 -11.19 10.20
CA LYS A 20 -10.76 -12.04 10.49
C LYS A 20 -10.73 -12.42 11.95
N VAL A 21 -10.69 -13.72 12.20
CA VAL A 21 -10.53 -14.30 13.53
C VAL A 21 -9.25 -15.14 13.54
N TYR A 22 -8.37 -14.88 14.50
CA TYR A 22 -7.20 -15.69 14.78
C TYR A 22 -7.45 -16.57 16.00
N GLY A 23 -6.91 -17.80 15.99
CA GLY A 23 -7.13 -18.77 17.06
C GLY A 23 -8.50 -19.44 17.01
N SER A 24 -8.85 -20.18 18.05
CA SER A 24 -10.11 -20.89 18.17
C SER A 24 -10.53 -21.02 19.64
N GLY A 25 -11.82 -21.25 19.91
CA GLY A 25 -12.37 -21.37 21.27
C GLY A 25 -12.10 -20.12 22.10
N ASP A 26 -11.71 -20.30 23.36
CA ASP A 26 -11.52 -19.22 24.34
C ASP A 26 -10.31 -18.28 24.00
N THR A 27 -9.44 -18.68 23.09
CA THR A 27 -8.30 -17.88 22.62
C THR A 27 -8.56 -17.15 21.31
N ALA A 28 -9.78 -17.19 20.79
CA ALA A 28 -10.14 -16.55 19.54
C ALA A 28 -10.06 -15.02 19.66
N VAL A 29 -9.30 -14.39 18.79
CA VAL A 29 -9.19 -12.92 18.68
C VAL A 29 -9.83 -12.49 17.37
N LYS A 30 -10.90 -11.70 17.45
CA LYS A 30 -11.56 -11.10 16.28
C LYS A 30 -10.81 -9.82 15.90
N ALA A 31 -9.86 -9.94 14.99
CA ALA A 31 -9.02 -8.82 14.54
C ALA A 31 -9.74 -7.88 13.57
N LEU A 32 -10.70 -8.39 12.79
CA LEU A 32 -11.62 -7.61 11.95
C LEU A 32 -13.04 -8.12 12.13
N ASN A 33 -13.98 -7.20 12.19
CA ASN A 33 -15.40 -7.46 12.43
C ASN A 33 -16.28 -6.72 11.43
N ASP A 34 -16.72 -7.40 10.38
CA ASP A 34 -17.69 -6.90 9.40
C ASP A 34 -17.31 -5.57 8.73
N VAL A 35 -16.06 -5.44 8.33
CA VAL A 35 -15.51 -4.24 7.70
C VAL A 35 -15.96 -4.16 6.25
N SER A 36 -16.58 -3.03 5.85
CA SER A 36 -17.03 -2.77 4.48
C SER A 36 -16.75 -1.32 4.10
N PHE A 37 -16.03 -1.11 2.99
CA PHE A 37 -15.82 0.20 2.36
C PHE A 37 -15.31 0.01 0.93
N SER A 38 -15.28 1.10 0.15
CA SER A 38 -14.66 1.10 -1.18
C SER A 38 -13.68 2.25 -1.31
N VAL A 39 -12.76 2.16 -2.29
CA VAL A 39 -11.78 3.19 -2.61
C VAL A 39 -11.84 3.45 -4.11
N GLU A 40 -11.83 4.73 -4.48
CA GLU A 40 -11.83 5.17 -5.87
C GLU A 40 -10.42 5.18 -6.46
N LYS A 41 -10.31 5.02 -7.77
CA LYS A 41 -9.02 5.09 -8.47
C LYS A 41 -8.38 6.47 -8.29
N GLY A 42 -7.13 6.48 -7.86
CA GLY A 42 -6.38 7.71 -7.57
C GLY A 42 -6.71 8.36 -6.23
N GLU A 43 -7.59 7.77 -5.41
CA GLU A 43 -7.86 8.24 -4.07
C GLU A 43 -6.68 7.97 -3.13
N PHE A 44 -6.38 8.93 -2.26
CA PHE A 44 -5.45 8.75 -1.15
C PHE A 44 -6.24 8.58 0.15
N VAL A 45 -6.24 7.38 0.71
CA VAL A 45 -6.95 7.02 1.94
C VAL A 45 -5.97 6.81 3.08
N ALA A 46 -6.22 7.43 4.24
CA ALA A 46 -5.51 7.14 5.47
C ALA A 46 -6.38 6.26 6.38
N ILE A 47 -5.80 5.18 6.91
CA ILE A 47 -6.43 4.32 7.92
C ILE A 47 -5.73 4.59 9.25
N ILE A 48 -6.49 5.04 10.25
CA ILE A 48 -6.00 5.39 11.59
C ILE A 48 -6.68 4.54 12.67
N GLY A 49 -6.11 4.55 13.87
CA GLY A 49 -6.68 3.89 15.04
C GLY A 49 -5.60 3.49 16.04
N PRO A 50 -5.98 3.07 17.27
CA PRO A 50 -5.03 2.65 18.29
C PRO A 50 -4.24 1.41 17.88
N SER A 51 -3.14 1.13 18.60
CA SER A 51 -2.39 -0.13 18.41
C SER A 51 -3.31 -1.32 18.71
N GLY A 52 -3.21 -2.38 17.88
CA GLY A 52 -4.07 -3.57 18.02
C GLY A 52 -5.48 -3.45 17.47
N SER A 53 -5.88 -2.32 16.89
CA SER A 53 -7.24 -2.12 16.35
C SER A 53 -7.56 -2.89 15.05
N GLY A 54 -6.62 -3.65 14.47
CA GLY A 54 -6.84 -4.45 13.27
C GLY A 54 -6.29 -3.84 11.96
N LYS A 55 -5.67 -2.65 11.99
CA LYS A 55 -5.20 -1.95 10.78
C LYS A 55 -4.23 -2.76 9.91
N SER A 56 -3.16 -3.31 10.49
CA SER A 56 -2.21 -4.14 9.75
C SER A 56 -2.84 -5.45 9.28
N THR A 57 -3.77 -6.02 10.06
CA THR A 57 -4.59 -7.17 9.63
C THR A 57 -5.40 -6.80 8.39
N LEU A 58 -6.09 -5.64 8.41
CA LEU A 58 -6.83 -5.16 7.24
C LEU A 58 -5.89 -5.02 6.04
N LEU A 59 -4.75 -4.35 6.19
CA LEU A 59 -3.80 -4.18 5.08
C LEU A 59 -3.30 -5.52 4.53
N HIS A 60 -3.05 -6.52 5.37
CA HIS A 60 -2.69 -7.87 4.92
C HIS A 60 -3.81 -8.53 4.12
N MET A 61 -5.10 -8.30 4.51
CA MET A 61 -6.25 -8.79 3.73
C MET A 61 -6.33 -8.06 2.38
N LEU A 62 -6.17 -6.72 2.36
CA LEU A 62 -6.19 -5.94 1.11
C LEU A 62 -5.04 -6.34 0.17
N GLY A 63 -3.90 -6.68 0.74
CA GLY A 63 -2.70 -7.11 0.01
C GLY A 63 -2.68 -8.58 -0.40
N GLY A 64 -3.68 -9.39 -0.03
CA GLY A 64 -3.67 -10.83 -0.28
C GLY A 64 -2.51 -11.56 0.39
N VAL A 65 -2.02 -11.04 1.53
CA VAL A 65 -0.92 -11.62 2.31
C VAL A 65 -1.41 -12.68 3.28
N ASP A 66 -2.60 -12.48 3.83
CA ASP A 66 -3.32 -13.45 4.69
C ASP A 66 -4.77 -13.56 4.20
N ARG A 67 -5.46 -14.66 4.52
CA ARG A 67 -6.84 -14.91 4.10
C ARG A 67 -7.84 -14.48 5.17
N PRO A 68 -8.96 -13.84 4.79
CA PRO A 68 -10.04 -13.53 5.72
C PRO A 68 -10.74 -14.80 6.22
N THR A 69 -11.42 -14.70 7.36
CA THR A 69 -12.33 -15.74 7.84
C THR A 69 -13.65 -15.72 7.05
N SER A 70 -14.12 -14.52 6.68
CA SER A 70 -15.29 -14.31 5.83
C SER A 70 -15.23 -12.94 5.14
N GLY A 71 -16.11 -12.74 4.16
CA GLY A 71 -16.18 -11.52 3.37
C GLY A 71 -15.36 -11.60 2.09
N LYS A 72 -15.26 -10.46 1.38
CA LYS A 72 -14.60 -10.37 0.08
C LYS A 72 -13.72 -9.14 -0.02
N VAL A 73 -12.68 -9.24 -0.84
CA VAL A 73 -11.86 -8.12 -1.28
C VAL A 73 -11.79 -8.14 -2.81
N LEU A 74 -12.35 -7.12 -3.43
CA LEU A 74 -12.33 -6.96 -4.87
C LEU A 74 -11.34 -5.85 -5.23
N VAL A 75 -10.35 -6.16 -6.06
CA VAL A 75 -9.40 -5.20 -6.63
C VAL A 75 -9.59 -5.21 -8.15
N ASP A 76 -9.89 -4.06 -8.72
CA ASP A 76 -10.24 -3.93 -10.13
C ASP A 76 -11.27 -4.97 -10.58
N ASN A 77 -12.37 -5.10 -9.81
CA ASN A 77 -13.46 -6.06 -9.96
C ASN A 77 -13.07 -7.55 -9.83
N THR A 78 -11.84 -7.88 -9.46
CA THR A 78 -11.39 -9.26 -9.22
C THR A 78 -11.49 -9.58 -7.73
N ASP A 79 -12.31 -10.55 -7.33
CA ASP A 79 -12.32 -11.08 -5.96
C ASP A 79 -11.04 -11.90 -5.76
N ILE A 80 -10.09 -11.33 -5.00
CA ILE A 80 -8.75 -11.89 -4.88
C ILE A 80 -8.71 -13.21 -4.09
N TYR A 81 -9.76 -13.48 -3.29
CA TYR A 81 -9.83 -14.72 -2.49
C TYR A 81 -10.53 -15.87 -3.20
N ASN A 82 -11.07 -15.64 -4.39
CA ASN A 82 -11.49 -16.70 -5.31
C ASN A 82 -10.32 -17.26 -6.14
N LEU A 83 -9.15 -16.60 -6.09
CA LEU A 83 -7.93 -17.07 -6.73
C LEU A 83 -7.28 -18.19 -5.91
N ASP A 84 -6.66 -19.16 -6.61
CA ASP A 84 -5.79 -20.12 -5.95
C ASP A 84 -4.48 -19.45 -5.47
N GLU A 85 -3.66 -20.16 -4.68
CA GLU A 85 -2.44 -19.59 -4.08
C GLU A 85 -1.45 -19.08 -5.12
N THR A 86 -1.32 -19.77 -6.25
CA THR A 86 -0.42 -19.36 -7.34
C THR A 86 -0.94 -18.12 -8.04
N GLN A 87 -2.22 -18.11 -8.37
CA GLN A 87 -2.89 -16.98 -9.00
C GLN A 87 -2.87 -15.76 -8.09
N LEU A 88 -3.14 -15.92 -6.78
CA LEU A 88 -3.09 -14.84 -5.80
C LEU A 88 -1.67 -14.27 -5.65
N ALA A 89 -0.64 -15.11 -5.65
CA ALA A 89 0.75 -14.66 -5.60
C ALA A 89 1.13 -13.83 -6.85
N ILE A 90 0.70 -14.26 -8.04
CA ILE A 90 0.90 -13.51 -9.29
C ILE A 90 0.12 -12.21 -9.27
N PHE A 91 -1.15 -12.25 -8.84
CA PHE A 91 -2.01 -11.07 -8.73
C PHE A 91 -1.39 -10.03 -7.79
N ARG A 92 -0.99 -10.44 -6.57
CA ARG A 92 -0.33 -9.58 -5.58
C ARG A 92 0.90 -8.91 -6.17
N ARG A 93 1.79 -9.68 -6.82
CA ARG A 93 3.02 -9.16 -7.41
C ARG A 93 2.75 -8.09 -8.49
N ARG A 94 1.65 -8.23 -9.25
CA ARG A 94 1.33 -7.36 -10.39
C ARG A 94 0.46 -6.17 -10.02
N GLN A 95 -0.49 -6.37 -9.10
CA GLN A 95 -1.57 -5.40 -8.85
C GLN A 95 -1.44 -4.68 -7.51
N ILE A 96 -0.57 -5.19 -6.60
CA ILE A 96 -0.44 -4.64 -5.25
C ILE A 96 1.00 -4.18 -5.01
N GLY A 97 1.18 -2.91 -4.72
CA GLY A 97 2.45 -2.37 -4.21
C GLY A 97 2.44 -2.35 -2.69
N LEU A 98 3.30 -3.15 -2.03
CA LEU A 98 3.40 -3.20 -0.57
C LEU A 98 4.62 -2.43 -0.07
N ILE A 99 4.40 -1.52 0.87
CA ILE A 99 5.43 -0.73 1.56
C ILE A 99 5.26 -0.97 3.06
N TYR A 100 6.31 -1.44 3.72
CA TYR A 100 6.30 -1.77 5.14
C TYR A 100 7.15 -0.79 5.96
N GLN A 101 6.89 -0.74 7.25
CA GLN A 101 7.68 0.00 8.22
C GLN A 101 9.16 -0.47 8.25
N PHE A 102 9.38 -1.80 8.19
CA PHE A 102 10.70 -2.42 8.06
C PHE A 102 10.96 -2.74 6.58
N TYR A 103 11.39 -1.87 5.82
CA TYR A 103 11.68 -1.85 4.36
C TYR A 103 11.65 -3.21 3.63
N ASN A 104 11.91 -4.32 4.31
CA ASN A 104 11.91 -5.72 3.82
C ASN A 104 12.71 -5.89 2.51
N LEU A 105 13.87 -5.22 2.43
CA LEU A 105 14.79 -5.38 1.32
C LEU A 105 15.52 -6.71 1.44
N ILE A 106 15.82 -7.32 0.31
CA ILE A 106 16.63 -8.54 0.25
C ILE A 106 18.10 -8.12 0.42
N PRO A 107 18.76 -8.54 1.51
CA PRO A 107 20.04 -7.96 1.93
C PRO A 107 21.21 -8.27 0.99
N VAL A 108 21.10 -9.34 0.19
CA VAL A 108 22.12 -9.75 -0.79
C VAL A 108 21.93 -9.16 -2.17
N LEU A 109 20.80 -8.47 -2.41
CA LEU A 109 20.51 -7.77 -3.64
C LEU A 109 20.82 -6.28 -3.49
N ASN A 110 21.39 -5.67 -4.53
CA ASN A 110 21.60 -4.24 -4.59
C ASN A 110 20.27 -3.47 -4.83
N VAL A 111 20.36 -2.15 -4.94
CA VAL A 111 19.18 -1.28 -5.14
C VAL A 111 18.44 -1.63 -6.43
N GLU A 112 19.14 -1.74 -7.55
CA GLU A 112 18.56 -2.07 -8.85
C GLU A 112 17.85 -3.42 -8.80
N GLU A 113 18.52 -4.44 -8.27
CA GLU A 113 18.00 -5.80 -8.16
C GLU A 113 16.78 -5.87 -7.22
N ASN A 114 16.79 -5.17 -6.06
CA ASN A 114 15.63 -5.10 -5.17
C ASN A 114 14.41 -4.47 -5.87
N ILE A 115 14.61 -3.38 -6.62
CA ILE A 115 13.52 -2.68 -7.30
C ILE A 115 12.97 -3.51 -8.46
N THR A 116 13.83 -4.14 -9.26
CA THR A 116 13.41 -4.86 -10.47
C THR A 116 12.94 -6.29 -10.21
N LEU A 117 13.17 -6.82 -9.01
CA LEU A 117 12.82 -8.20 -8.65
C LEU A 117 11.39 -8.61 -9.01
N PRO A 118 10.33 -7.81 -8.77
CA PRO A 118 8.96 -8.21 -9.14
C PRO A 118 8.78 -8.45 -10.64
N LEU A 119 9.43 -7.64 -11.50
CA LEU A 119 9.41 -7.83 -12.96
C LEU A 119 10.12 -9.12 -13.35
N LEU A 120 11.31 -9.36 -12.78
CA LEU A 120 12.13 -10.53 -13.10
C LEU A 120 11.43 -11.83 -12.69
N LEU A 121 10.71 -11.84 -11.56
CA LEU A 121 9.90 -13.00 -11.13
C LEU A 121 8.71 -13.28 -12.06
N ASP A 122 8.26 -12.30 -12.84
CA ASP A 122 7.25 -12.45 -13.89
C ASP A 122 7.87 -12.82 -15.26
N GLY A 123 9.18 -12.92 -15.35
CA GLY A 123 9.89 -13.13 -16.62
C GLY A 123 9.84 -11.91 -17.55
N HIS A 124 9.45 -10.75 -17.03
CA HIS A 124 9.39 -9.50 -17.80
C HIS A 124 10.77 -8.85 -17.88
N LYS A 125 11.04 -8.23 -19.02
CA LYS A 125 12.21 -7.35 -19.16
C LYS A 125 11.92 -6.00 -18.50
N VAL A 126 12.95 -5.42 -17.88
CA VAL A 126 12.88 -4.07 -17.32
C VAL A 126 12.76 -3.06 -18.45
N ASP A 127 11.71 -2.26 -18.46
CA ASP A 127 11.64 -1.06 -19.31
C ASP A 127 12.61 -0.03 -18.73
N LYS A 128 13.71 0.20 -19.44
CA LYS A 128 14.77 1.10 -18.99
C LYS A 128 14.26 2.52 -18.78
N LYS A 129 13.36 3.01 -19.63
CA LYS A 129 12.83 4.37 -19.52
C LYS A 129 12.01 4.54 -18.25
N GLN A 130 11.10 3.61 -17.98
CA GLN A 130 10.28 3.60 -16.76
C GLN A 130 11.17 3.47 -15.50
N PHE A 131 12.15 2.56 -15.54
CA PHE A 131 13.09 2.37 -14.45
C PHE A 131 13.88 3.64 -14.14
N ASP A 132 14.52 4.25 -15.16
CA ASP A 132 15.32 5.47 -15.02
C ASP A 132 14.47 6.63 -14.47
N GLU A 133 13.20 6.74 -14.89
CA GLU A 133 12.26 7.75 -14.37
C GLU A 133 11.98 7.52 -12.87
N ILE A 134 11.65 6.29 -12.48
CA ILE A 134 11.41 5.94 -11.06
C ILE A 134 12.67 6.23 -10.24
N ILE A 135 13.84 5.80 -10.68
CA ILE A 135 15.13 6.00 -9.97
C ILE A 135 15.43 7.47 -9.77
N LYS A 136 15.18 8.28 -10.79
CA LYS A 136 15.37 9.74 -10.72
C LYS A 136 14.42 10.38 -9.70
N ILE A 137 13.15 10.03 -9.73
CA ILE A 137 12.15 10.53 -8.76
C ILE A 137 12.53 10.14 -7.33
N LEU A 138 13.03 8.91 -7.15
CA LEU A 138 13.47 8.39 -5.86
C LEU A 138 14.82 8.96 -5.40
N ASN A 139 15.54 9.68 -6.27
CA ASN A 139 16.88 10.22 -6.01
C ASN A 139 17.89 9.10 -5.64
N LEU A 140 17.87 8.00 -6.42
CA LEU A 140 18.69 6.80 -6.18
C LEU A 140 19.74 6.55 -7.28
N GLU A 141 19.93 7.46 -8.27
CA GLU A 141 20.81 7.27 -9.43
C GLU A 141 22.24 6.90 -9.03
N LYS A 142 22.75 7.48 -7.94
CA LYS A 142 24.11 7.23 -7.44
C LYS A 142 24.20 6.03 -6.49
N ARG A 143 23.09 5.27 -6.31
CA ARG A 143 23.00 4.21 -5.32
C ARG A 143 22.67 2.84 -5.91
N LEU A 144 22.48 2.70 -7.22
CA LEU A 144 22.00 1.49 -7.88
C LEU A 144 22.74 0.22 -7.47
N ASN A 145 24.08 0.31 -7.34
CA ASN A 145 24.93 -0.83 -6.99
C ASN A 145 25.15 -1.02 -5.48
N HIS A 146 24.52 -0.19 -4.61
CA HIS A 146 24.69 -0.32 -3.16
C HIS A 146 23.80 -1.44 -2.61
N LEU A 147 24.32 -2.16 -1.62
CA LEU A 147 23.54 -3.10 -0.82
C LEU A 147 22.73 -2.37 0.25
N PRO A 148 21.62 -2.95 0.77
CA PRO A 148 20.77 -2.33 1.77
C PRO A 148 21.53 -1.81 3.01
N ASN A 149 22.54 -2.52 3.49
CA ASN A 149 23.34 -2.12 4.64
C ASN A 149 24.25 -0.91 4.40
N GLN A 150 24.37 -0.46 3.16
CA GLN A 150 25.13 0.73 2.76
C GLN A 150 24.24 1.97 2.60
N LEU A 151 22.93 1.83 2.87
CA LEU A 151 21.93 2.87 2.69
C LEU A 151 21.41 3.40 4.03
N SER A 152 21.10 4.70 4.07
CA SER A 152 20.34 5.26 5.19
C SER A 152 18.90 4.71 5.22
N GLY A 153 18.21 4.79 6.37
CA GLY A 153 16.80 4.35 6.49
C GLY A 153 15.88 4.99 5.44
N GLY A 154 16.00 6.29 5.21
CA GLY A 154 15.24 6.98 4.17
C GLY A 154 15.56 6.49 2.75
N GLN A 155 16.82 6.14 2.46
CA GLN A 155 17.19 5.53 1.17
C GLN A 155 16.62 4.12 1.03
N GLN A 156 16.68 3.30 2.09
CA GLN A 156 16.08 1.97 2.08
C GLN A 156 14.56 2.04 1.84
N GLN A 157 13.88 3.01 2.47
CA GLN A 157 12.44 3.23 2.24
C GLN A 157 12.14 3.63 0.81
N ARG A 158 12.98 4.49 0.19
CA ARG A 158 12.85 4.84 -1.24
C ARG A 158 13.03 3.62 -2.15
N VAL A 159 13.94 2.70 -1.83
CA VAL A 159 14.09 1.43 -2.55
C VAL A 159 12.85 0.56 -2.41
N SER A 160 12.27 0.46 -1.20
CA SER A 160 11.01 -0.26 -0.96
C SER A 160 9.84 0.33 -1.78
N ILE A 161 9.74 1.66 -1.86
CA ILE A 161 8.75 2.36 -2.68
C ILE A 161 9.00 2.06 -4.17
N GLY A 162 10.24 2.11 -4.66
CA GLY A 162 10.58 1.78 -6.05
C GLY A 162 10.18 0.35 -6.42
N ARG A 163 10.46 -0.61 -5.54
CA ARG A 163 10.04 -2.01 -5.70
C ARG A 163 8.52 -2.15 -5.75
N ALA A 164 7.79 -1.39 -4.93
CA ALA A 164 6.33 -1.41 -4.94
C ALA A 164 5.73 -0.82 -6.22
N LEU A 165 6.40 0.16 -6.84
CA LEU A 165 5.91 0.89 -8.02
C LEU A 165 6.28 0.24 -9.36
N ILE A 166 7.33 -0.58 -9.43
CA ILE A 166 7.92 -1.00 -10.71
C ILE A 166 6.97 -1.74 -11.64
N ASN A 167 5.99 -2.45 -11.08
CA ASN A 167 4.93 -3.14 -11.85
C ASN A 167 3.71 -2.26 -12.15
N ASN A 168 3.76 -0.96 -11.80
CA ASN A 168 2.63 -0.05 -11.97
C ASN A 168 1.31 -0.62 -11.36
N PRO A 169 1.29 -0.92 -10.05
CA PRO A 169 0.20 -1.65 -9.41
C PRO A 169 -1.10 -0.85 -9.41
N ALA A 170 -2.25 -1.54 -9.33
CA ALA A 170 -3.56 -0.92 -9.20
C ALA A 170 -3.69 -0.11 -7.90
N ILE A 171 -3.15 -0.64 -6.81
CA ILE A 171 -3.14 0.01 -5.49
C ILE A 171 -1.79 -0.11 -4.79
N MET A 172 -1.42 0.93 -4.07
CA MET A 172 -0.29 0.93 -3.13
C MET A 172 -0.83 0.88 -1.69
N LEU A 173 -0.29 -0.04 -0.91
CA LEU A 173 -0.61 -0.24 0.49
C LEU A 173 0.64 0.05 1.32
N ALA A 174 0.58 0.98 2.25
CA ALA A 174 1.71 1.38 3.08
C ALA A 174 1.37 1.20 4.56
N ASP A 175 2.10 0.31 5.26
CA ASP A 175 1.97 0.07 6.68
C ASP A 175 3.04 0.85 7.44
N GLU A 176 2.65 1.95 8.10
CA GLU A 176 3.53 2.82 8.89
C GLU A 176 4.84 3.18 8.16
N PRO A 177 4.79 3.69 6.91
CA PRO A 177 5.96 3.79 6.04
C PRO A 177 7.03 4.77 6.54
N THR A 178 6.75 5.52 7.59
CA THR A 178 7.64 6.49 8.21
C THR A 178 8.03 6.14 9.64
N GLY A 179 7.54 5.03 10.19
CA GLY A 179 7.68 4.68 11.60
C GLY A 179 9.14 4.48 12.08
N ASN A 180 10.08 4.21 11.18
CA ASN A 180 11.50 4.03 11.49
C ASN A 180 12.38 5.19 10.98
N LEU A 181 11.78 6.34 10.63
CA LEU A 181 12.47 7.48 10.06
C LEU A 181 12.46 8.68 11.01
N ASP A 182 13.49 9.53 10.92
CA ASP A 182 13.45 10.84 11.55
C ASP A 182 12.41 11.76 10.88
N SER A 183 12.09 12.88 11.51
CA SER A 183 11.03 13.79 11.06
C SER A 183 11.26 14.34 9.65
N LYS A 184 12.52 14.59 9.26
CA LYS A 184 12.86 15.12 7.94
C LYS A 184 12.62 14.06 6.86
N ASN A 185 13.20 12.86 7.05
CA ASN A 185 13.01 11.75 6.13
C ASN A 185 11.53 11.34 6.06
N SER A 186 10.79 11.38 7.17
CA SER A 186 9.35 11.11 7.21
C SER A 186 8.57 12.04 6.30
N SER A 187 8.81 13.36 6.38
CA SER A 187 8.17 14.34 5.50
C SER A 187 8.48 14.07 4.03
N GLU A 188 9.77 13.83 3.70
CA GLU A 188 10.18 13.54 2.33
C GLU A 188 9.52 12.30 1.74
N ILE A 189 9.33 11.24 2.54
CA ILE A 189 8.64 10.00 2.11
C ILE A 189 7.15 10.26 1.88
N VAL A 190 6.48 11.00 2.76
CA VAL A 190 5.07 11.35 2.59
C VAL A 190 4.85 12.21 1.35
N ASP A 191 5.70 13.22 1.14
CA ASP A 191 5.64 14.09 -0.05
C ASP A 191 5.86 13.28 -1.34
N LEU A 192 6.77 12.31 -1.30
CA LEU A 192 7.01 11.38 -2.40
C LEU A 192 5.78 10.52 -2.72
N LEU A 193 5.14 9.91 -1.72
CA LEU A 193 3.92 9.13 -1.89
C LEU A 193 2.77 9.98 -2.45
N LYS A 194 2.61 11.21 -1.95
CA LYS A 194 1.63 12.16 -2.48
C LYS A 194 1.91 12.54 -3.94
N MET A 195 3.17 12.75 -4.27
CA MET A 195 3.57 13.06 -5.64
C MET A 195 3.17 11.91 -6.58
N PHE A 196 3.44 10.65 -6.21
CA PHE A 196 2.98 9.49 -6.99
C PHE A 196 1.46 9.42 -7.09
N ASN A 197 0.74 9.66 -6.00
CA ASN A 197 -0.72 9.71 -6.04
C ASN A 197 -1.23 10.78 -7.00
N LYS A 198 -0.77 12.02 -6.91
CA LYS A 198 -1.30 13.15 -7.69
C LYS A 198 -0.80 13.18 -9.15
N THR A 199 0.47 12.84 -9.38
CA THR A 199 1.07 12.93 -10.74
C THR A 199 0.74 11.71 -11.61
N PHE A 200 0.74 10.53 -11.01
CA PHE A 200 0.51 9.26 -11.73
C PHE A 200 -0.88 8.67 -11.48
N ASN A 201 -1.75 9.40 -10.77
CA ASN A 201 -3.09 8.92 -10.39
C ASN A 201 -3.06 7.56 -9.68
N GLN A 202 -2.01 7.34 -8.86
CA GLN A 202 -1.80 6.11 -8.12
C GLN A 202 -2.71 6.05 -6.91
N THR A 203 -3.53 5.01 -6.78
CA THR A 203 -4.34 4.79 -5.58
C THR A 203 -3.44 4.43 -4.41
N LEU A 204 -3.61 5.11 -3.27
CA LEU A 204 -2.76 4.94 -2.10
C LEU A 204 -3.60 4.74 -0.85
N ILE A 205 -3.32 3.66 -0.11
CA ILE A 205 -3.87 3.43 1.23
C ILE A 205 -2.70 3.39 2.21
N ILE A 206 -2.70 4.28 3.19
CA ILE A 206 -1.67 4.36 4.22
C ILE A 206 -2.25 4.06 5.60
N ILE A 207 -1.59 3.18 6.33
CA ILE A 207 -1.82 3.04 7.77
C ILE A 207 -0.83 3.95 8.48
N THR A 208 -1.34 4.77 9.39
CA THR A 208 -0.50 5.63 10.21
C THR A 208 -1.17 5.98 11.53
N HIS A 209 -0.36 6.21 12.56
CA HIS A 209 -0.78 6.83 13.82
C HIS A 209 -0.43 8.33 13.89
N ASP A 210 0.24 8.87 12.86
CA ASP A 210 0.56 10.30 12.77
C ASP A 210 -0.61 11.05 12.11
N GLU A 211 -1.33 11.83 12.89
CA GLU A 211 -2.45 12.65 12.44
C GLU A 211 -2.05 13.64 11.34
N ARG A 212 -0.81 14.16 11.37
CA ARG A 212 -0.32 15.10 10.35
C ARG A 212 -0.22 14.44 8.98
N ILE A 213 0.08 13.13 8.94
CA ILE A 213 0.09 12.34 7.72
C ILE A 213 -1.34 12.04 7.29
N ALA A 214 -2.19 11.61 8.21
CA ALA A 214 -3.59 11.30 7.93
C ALA A 214 -4.36 12.49 7.33
N LEU A 215 -4.14 13.71 7.86
CA LEU A 215 -4.74 14.95 7.36
C LEU A 215 -4.28 15.35 5.94
N GLN A 216 -3.29 14.67 5.38
CA GLN A 216 -2.85 14.88 4.00
C GLN A 216 -3.61 14.01 2.99
N ALA A 217 -4.33 13.00 3.47
CA ALA A 217 -5.17 12.13 2.65
C ALA A 217 -6.44 12.85 2.14
N ASP A 218 -7.06 12.29 1.12
CA ASP A 218 -8.36 12.76 0.62
C ASP A 218 -9.48 12.26 1.55
N ARG A 219 -9.29 11.10 2.22
CA ARG A 219 -10.27 10.46 3.11
C ARG A 219 -9.57 9.77 4.28
N ILE A 220 -10.20 9.78 5.44
CA ILE A 220 -9.72 9.12 6.67
C ILE A 220 -10.74 8.08 7.11
N ILE A 221 -10.28 6.85 7.33
CA ILE A 221 -11.05 5.76 7.92
C ILE A 221 -10.45 5.44 9.29
N ALA A 222 -11.25 5.57 10.36
CA ALA A 222 -10.82 5.23 11.72
C ALA A 222 -11.32 3.84 12.08
N ILE A 223 -10.39 2.97 12.53
CA ILE A 223 -10.67 1.59 12.95
C ILE A 223 -10.36 1.44 14.43
N GLU A 224 -11.30 0.88 15.16
CA GLU A 224 -11.19 0.53 16.58
C GLU A 224 -11.87 -0.83 16.81
N ASP A 225 -11.22 -1.73 17.55
CA ASP A 225 -11.70 -3.09 17.84
C ASP A 225 -12.14 -3.88 16.60
N GLY A 226 -11.41 -3.72 15.51
CA GLY A 226 -11.67 -4.40 14.25
C GLY A 226 -12.85 -3.87 13.44
N GLU A 227 -13.47 -2.76 13.84
CA GLU A 227 -14.62 -2.13 13.18
C GLU A 227 -14.30 -0.73 12.68
N ILE A 228 -14.95 -0.30 11.59
CA ILE A 228 -14.92 1.10 11.16
C ILE A 228 -15.79 1.92 12.10
N LYS A 229 -15.19 2.87 12.81
CA LYS A 229 -15.90 3.82 13.68
C LYS A 229 -16.18 5.14 12.98
N LYS A 230 -15.36 5.51 12.00
CA LYS A 230 -15.48 6.76 11.27
C LYS A 230 -14.95 6.61 9.85
N ASP A 231 -15.58 7.28 8.92
CA ASP A 231 -15.22 7.31 7.51
C ASP A 231 -15.56 8.70 6.96
N GLU A 232 -14.53 9.53 6.75
CA GLU A 232 -14.70 10.96 6.46
C GLU A 232 -13.84 11.39 5.27
N VAL A 233 -14.45 12.12 4.35
CA VAL A 233 -13.76 12.85 3.29
C VAL A 233 -13.15 14.12 3.88
N VAL A 234 -11.84 14.29 3.76
CA VAL A 234 -11.07 15.43 4.28
C VAL A 234 -10.89 16.49 3.20
N ARG A 235 -10.75 16.05 1.94
CA ARG A 235 -10.53 16.93 0.78
C ARG A 235 -11.37 16.43 -0.39
N SER A 236 -12.12 17.31 -0.97
CA SER A 236 -12.91 17.11 -2.19
C SER A 236 -12.25 17.73 -3.43
#